data_6596e0961d68e8978ef96725d05ec95c
#
_entry.id   6596e0961d68e8978ef96725d05ec95c
#
_cell.length_a   1.000
_cell.length_b   1.000
_cell.length_c   1.000
_cell.angle_alpha   90.00
_cell.angle_beta   90.00
_cell.angle_gamma   90.00
#
_symmetry.space_group_name_H-M   'P 1'
#
loop_
_entity.id
_entity.type
_entity.pdbx_description
1 polymer ?
#
loop_
_entity_poly.entity_id
_entity_poly.type
_entity_poly.pdbx_seq_one_letter_code
_entity_poly.pdbx_strand_id
1 'polypeptide(L)'
;MSSRSLAPEEAAFYTAQSVFSDPGVFAPRYADLPAEPVRLAEAARGLMIHRLEGGIFGYEIPRDRLHHDAETRYVDDILRIILDRDDAPLHRPRAVADRFVGVCRDFSLLFCSFLRHFGVPARVRNGFADYLGPDGFHYDHVVTEYRDPDRGWLLADAQLLDPRVAAAHGIDFDPMDVPRDRFLVSGVAWRRVRAGEADPDTFGLPDVVPGEWWLANNLRLDLAAINRAEPLLWDVWGPDPGPFGEMTDAVRELFDEVARLTGDEVPFAAARARFARDDLRLPRTVVTRGLYHAPAEVTLRPL
;
A
#
# COMPACT_ATOMS: atom_id res chain seq x y z
N MET A 1 4.71 27.41 3.89
CA MET A 1 5.07 26.88 5.23
C MET A 1 6.40 26.15 5.07
N SER A 2 7.42 26.45 5.86
CA SER A 2 8.75 25.81 5.76
C SER A 2 8.58 24.31 6.05
N SER A 3 9.00 23.44 5.13
CA SER A 3 8.96 22.00 5.33
C SER A 3 9.90 21.64 6.47
N ARG A 4 9.32 21.31 7.64
CA ARG A 4 10.10 20.94 8.81
C ARG A 4 10.92 19.69 8.49
N SER A 5 12.24 19.74 8.61
CA SER A 5 13.07 18.55 8.43
C SER A 5 12.64 17.44 9.39
N LEU A 6 12.66 16.18 8.92
CA LEU A 6 12.40 15.04 9.81
C LEU A 6 13.44 14.98 10.93
N ALA A 7 13.04 14.49 12.10
CA ALA A 7 14.00 14.12 13.12
C ALA A 7 14.96 13.03 12.56
N PRO A 8 16.26 13.04 12.92
CA PRO A 8 17.22 12.07 12.41
C PRO A 8 16.78 10.60 12.59
N GLU A 9 16.17 10.27 13.72
CA GLU A 9 15.64 8.93 14.00
C GLU A 9 14.50 8.56 13.04
N GLU A 10 13.56 9.47 12.80
CA GLU A 10 12.44 9.25 11.89
C GLU A 10 12.92 9.11 10.43
N ALA A 11 13.85 9.98 10.00
CA ALA A 11 14.46 9.90 8.70
C ALA A 11 15.19 8.55 8.50
N ALA A 12 16.03 8.14 9.45
CA ALA A 12 16.72 6.86 9.41
C ALA A 12 15.73 5.68 9.40
N PHE A 13 14.64 5.78 10.14
CA PHE A 13 13.60 4.75 10.16
C PHE A 13 12.94 4.58 8.80
N TYR A 14 12.55 5.67 8.13
CA TYR A 14 11.84 5.60 6.85
C TYR A 14 12.75 5.44 5.62
N THR A 15 14.09 5.54 5.77
CA THR A 15 15.05 5.17 4.73
C THR A 15 15.53 3.72 4.83
N ALA A 16 15.33 3.06 5.96
CA ALA A 16 15.70 1.66 6.12
C ALA A 16 14.65 0.73 5.49
N GLN A 17 15.13 -0.35 4.83
CA GLN A 17 14.23 -1.39 4.34
C GLN A 17 13.51 -2.12 5.49
N SER A 18 12.28 -2.53 5.24
CA SER A 18 11.57 -3.51 6.07
C SER A 18 11.88 -4.91 5.59
N VAL A 19 11.47 -5.93 6.35
CA VAL A 19 11.53 -7.32 5.86
C VAL A 19 10.70 -7.53 4.58
N PHE A 20 9.65 -6.73 4.38
CA PHE A 20 8.78 -6.80 3.19
C PHE A 20 9.39 -6.07 1.99
N SER A 21 10.06 -4.93 2.20
CA SER A 21 10.61 -4.09 1.14
C SER A 21 12.07 -4.38 0.79
N ASP A 22 12.75 -5.26 1.54
CA ASP A 22 14.15 -5.60 1.30
C ASP A 22 14.31 -6.34 -0.04
N PRO A 23 15.09 -5.80 -1.00
CA PRO A 23 15.39 -6.48 -2.26
C PRO A 23 16.30 -7.72 -2.10
N GLY A 24 16.84 -7.96 -0.91
CA GLY A 24 17.70 -9.11 -0.63
C GLY A 24 18.87 -9.22 -1.60
N VAL A 25 19.05 -10.39 -2.19
CA VAL A 25 20.14 -10.68 -3.15
C VAL A 25 20.03 -9.86 -4.46
N PHE A 26 18.88 -9.24 -4.73
CA PHE A 26 18.64 -8.41 -5.90
C PHE A 26 19.00 -6.93 -5.69
N ALA A 27 19.45 -6.52 -4.50
CA ALA A 27 19.88 -5.14 -4.24
C ALA A 27 20.87 -4.58 -5.29
N PRO A 28 21.83 -5.33 -5.84
CA PRO A 28 22.71 -4.85 -6.90
C PRO A 28 21.98 -4.47 -8.19
N ARG A 29 20.77 -5.01 -8.46
CA ARG A 29 19.96 -4.65 -9.64
C ARG A 29 19.40 -3.24 -9.55
N TYR A 30 19.40 -2.62 -8.36
CA TYR A 30 18.95 -1.23 -8.19
C TYR A 30 19.98 -0.19 -8.66
N ALA A 31 21.24 -0.60 -8.86
CA ALA A 31 22.30 0.30 -9.32
C ALA A 31 22.04 0.96 -10.67
N ASP A 32 21.23 0.31 -11.53
CA ASP A 32 20.86 0.82 -12.85
C ASP A 32 19.59 1.67 -12.84
N LEU A 33 18.93 1.83 -11.69
CA LEU A 33 17.74 2.66 -11.55
C LEU A 33 18.14 4.15 -11.46
N PRO A 34 17.41 5.06 -12.13
CA PRO A 34 17.57 6.49 -11.91
C PRO A 34 17.09 6.89 -10.52
N ALA A 35 17.81 7.82 -9.85
CA ALA A 35 17.52 8.15 -8.45
C ALA A 35 16.32 9.09 -8.26
N GLU A 36 15.81 9.70 -9.33
CA GLU A 36 14.68 10.64 -9.25
C GLU A 36 13.38 9.91 -8.92
N PRO A 37 12.61 10.37 -7.90
CA PRO A 37 11.40 9.66 -7.44
C PRO A 37 10.41 9.32 -8.55
N VAL A 38 10.14 10.22 -9.48
CA VAL A 38 9.22 9.98 -10.61
C VAL A 38 9.72 8.84 -11.51
N ARG A 39 11.03 8.76 -11.75
CA ARG A 39 11.62 7.72 -12.59
C ARG A 39 11.61 6.35 -11.88
N LEU A 40 11.75 6.35 -10.56
CA LEU A 40 11.60 5.14 -9.73
C LEU A 40 10.16 4.62 -9.75
N ALA A 41 9.18 5.52 -9.67
CA ALA A 41 7.78 5.17 -9.78
C ALA A 41 7.42 4.64 -11.19
N GLU A 42 7.92 5.28 -12.25
CA GLU A 42 7.78 4.78 -13.63
C GLU A 42 8.40 3.38 -13.79
N ALA A 43 9.57 3.13 -13.18
CA ALA A 43 10.20 1.81 -13.19
C ALA A 43 9.30 0.78 -12.50
N ALA A 44 8.79 1.06 -11.29
CA ALA A 44 7.87 0.17 -10.59
C ALA A 44 6.61 -0.11 -11.46
N ARG A 45 6.03 0.92 -12.07
CA ARG A 45 4.88 0.76 -12.98
C ARG A 45 5.21 -0.09 -14.20
N GLY A 46 6.38 0.07 -14.78
CA GLY A 46 6.84 -0.68 -15.96
C GLY A 46 7.04 -2.18 -15.70
N LEU A 47 7.26 -2.58 -14.45
CA LEU A 47 7.50 -3.95 -14.03
C LEU A 47 6.23 -4.73 -13.67
N MET A 48 5.11 -4.03 -13.44
CA MET A 48 3.89 -4.60 -12.88
C MET A 48 2.65 -4.31 -13.73
N ILE A 49 1.63 -5.17 -13.58
CA ILE A 49 0.25 -4.95 -14.02
C ILE A 49 -0.68 -5.25 -12.85
N HIS A 50 -1.65 -4.38 -12.60
CA HIS A 50 -2.66 -4.66 -11.58
C HIS A 50 -3.61 -5.76 -12.08
N ARG A 51 -4.00 -6.67 -11.19
CA ARG A 51 -4.86 -7.83 -11.51
C ARG A 51 -6.18 -7.47 -12.19
N LEU A 52 -6.65 -6.23 -12.04
CA LEU A 52 -7.89 -5.71 -12.66
C LEU A 52 -7.65 -4.90 -13.94
N GLU A 53 -6.40 -4.69 -14.37
CA GLU A 53 -6.05 -3.85 -15.51
C GLU A 53 -5.96 -4.61 -16.85
N GLY A 54 -6.11 -5.93 -16.87
CA GLY A 54 -5.96 -6.73 -18.08
C GLY A 54 -6.73 -6.16 -19.27
N GLY A 55 -7.98 -5.74 -19.06
CA GLY A 55 -8.82 -5.13 -20.10
C GLY A 55 -8.27 -3.83 -20.67
N ILE A 56 -7.64 -2.96 -19.83
CA ILE A 56 -7.01 -1.69 -20.26
C ILE A 56 -5.85 -1.98 -21.24
N PHE A 57 -5.15 -3.09 -21.03
CA PHE A 57 -3.99 -3.51 -21.84
C PHE A 57 -4.33 -4.46 -22.97
N GLY A 58 -5.61 -4.85 -23.13
CA GLY A 58 -6.02 -5.88 -24.09
C GLY A 58 -5.36 -7.24 -23.81
N TYR A 59 -5.11 -7.55 -22.55
CA TYR A 59 -4.40 -8.75 -22.09
C TYR A 59 -5.26 -9.54 -21.10
N GLU A 60 -5.53 -10.79 -21.43
CA GLU A 60 -6.15 -11.73 -20.51
C GLU A 60 -5.08 -12.28 -19.55
N ILE A 61 -5.16 -11.88 -18.29
CA ILE A 61 -4.19 -12.30 -17.27
C ILE A 61 -4.44 -13.80 -16.97
N PRO A 62 -3.42 -14.67 -17.13
CA PRO A 62 -3.56 -16.10 -16.83
C PRO A 62 -3.93 -16.32 -15.36
N ARG A 63 -4.85 -17.27 -15.12
CA ARG A 63 -5.43 -17.53 -13.81
C ARG A 63 -4.40 -17.97 -12.77
N ASP A 64 -3.41 -18.75 -13.18
CA ASP A 64 -2.29 -19.17 -12.32
C ASP A 64 -1.49 -17.97 -11.81
N ARG A 65 -1.30 -16.94 -12.64
CA ARG A 65 -0.59 -15.72 -12.25
C ARG A 65 -1.39 -14.87 -11.25
N LEU A 66 -2.72 -14.81 -11.40
CA LEU A 66 -3.59 -14.17 -10.42
C LEU A 66 -3.48 -14.84 -9.04
N HIS A 67 -3.23 -16.16 -9.01
CA HIS A 67 -3.10 -16.91 -7.76
C HIS A 67 -1.70 -16.80 -7.14
N HIS A 68 -0.65 -16.86 -7.97
CA HIS A 68 0.73 -16.94 -7.46
C HIS A 68 1.36 -15.58 -7.24
N ASP A 69 1.26 -14.69 -8.23
CA ASP A 69 1.94 -13.40 -8.13
C ASP A 69 1.34 -12.56 -6.99
N ALA A 70 0.01 -12.40 -6.95
CA ALA A 70 -0.68 -11.55 -5.98
C ALA A 70 -0.57 -12.05 -4.53
N GLU A 71 -0.19 -13.31 -4.29
CA GLU A 71 0.07 -13.86 -2.95
C GLU A 71 1.52 -13.64 -2.48
N THR A 72 2.34 -12.97 -3.29
CA THR A 72 3.75 -12.69 -2.97
C THR A 72 3.86 -11.50 -2.01
N ARG A 73 4.53 -11.70 -0.88
CA ARG A 73 4.59 -10.71 0.22
C ARG A 73 5.82 -9.82 0.19
N TYR A 74 6.94 -10.32 -0.32
CA TYR A 74 8.26 -9.73 -0.14
C TYR A 74 8.84 -9.24 -1.47
N VAL A 75 9.49 -8.09 -1.45
CA VAL A 75 10.07 -7.49 -2.67
C VAL A 75 11.10 -8.38 -3.34
N ASP A 76 11.93 -9.09 -2.57
CA ASP A 76 12.90 -10.03 -3.16
C ASP A 76 12.22 -11.19 -3.91
N ASP A 77 11.07 -11.68 -3.44
CA ASP A 77 10.29 -12.70 -4.16
C ASP A 77 9.59 -12.10 -5.39
N ILE A 78 9.07 -10.87 -5.30
CA ILE A 78 8.51 -10.12 -6.44
C ILE A 78 9.58 -9.94 -7.53
N LEU A 79 10.77 -9.48 -7.14
CA LEU A 79 11.90 -9.28 -8.07
C LEU A 79 12.35 -10.58 -8.72
N ARG A 80 12.38 -11.70 -7.98
CA ARG A 80 12.67 -13.02 -8.53
C ARG A 80 11.70 -13.37 -9.65
N ILE A 81 10.41 -13.23 -9.43
CA ILE A 81 9.37 -13.51 -10.43
C ILE A 81 9.54 -12.63 -11.68
N ILE A 82 9.83 -11.33 -11.50
CA ILE A 82 10.06 -10.38 -12.60
C ILE A 82 11.28 -10.79 -13.42
N LEU A 83 12.41 -11.06 -12.74
CA LEU A 83 13.69 -11.37 -13.39
C LEU A 83 13.73 -12.78 -14.01
N ASP A 84 13.01 -13.74 -13.45
CA ASP A 84 12.84 -15.07 -14.03
C ASP A 84 12.07 -15.04 -15.36
N ARG A 85 11.16 -14.04 -15.54
CA ARG A 85 10.41 -13.84 -16.79
C ARG A 85 11.20 -13.05 -17.83
N ASP A 86 11.87 -11.97 -17.39
CA ASP A 86 12.71 -11.11 -18.24
C ASP A 86 13.83 -10.49 -17.39
N ASP A 87 15.05 -10.95 -17.59
CA ASP A 87 16.27 -10.52 -16.84
C ASP A 87 16.82 -9.14 -17.29
N ALA A 88 16.05 -8.35 -18.03
CA ALA A 88 16.46 -7.01 -18.42
C ALA A 88 16.63 -6.08 -17.21
N PRO A 89 17.40 -4.98 -17.31
CA PRO A 89 17.52 -3.97 -16.25
C PRO A 89 16.16 -3.48 -15.75
N LEU A 90 16.03 -3.20 -14.45
CA LEU A 90 14.74 -2.88 -13.82
C LEU A 90 14.11 -1.57 -14.31
N HIS A 91 14.88 -0.64 -14.84
CA HIS A 91 14.36 0.59 -15.44
C HIS A 91 13.68 0.37 -16.81
N ARG A 92 13.86 -0.80 -17.43
CA ARG A 92 13.20 -1.14 -18.71
C ARG A 92 11.81 -1.69 -18.45
N PRO A 93 10.73 -1.09 -19.00
CA PRO A 93 9.40 -1.65 -18.92
C PRO A 93 9.33 -3.05 -19.53
N ARG A 94 8.63 -3.97 -18.88
CA ARG A 94 8.37 -5.31 -19.39
C ARG A 94 7.20 -5.30 -20.37
N ALA A 95 7.22 -6.22 -21.32
CA ALA A 95 6.01 -6.55 -22.08
C ALA A 95 4.89 -6.92 -21.09
N VAL A 96 3.63 -6.61 -21.42
CA VAL A 96 2.50 -6.80 -20.51
C VAL A 96 2.43 -8.25 -20.00
N ALA A 97 2.73 -9.21 -20.87
CA ALA A 97 2.74 -10.63 -20.55
C ALA A 97 3.85 -11.03 -19.55
N ASP A 98 4.92 -10.27 -19.42
CA ASP A 98 6.06 -10.57 -18.55
C ASP A 98 6.01 -9.79 -17.23
N ARG A 99 5.08 -8.83 -17.08
CA ARG A 99 4.92 -8.06 -15.85
C ARG A 99 4.47 -8.92 -14.69
N PHE A 100 4.90 -8.58 -13.48
CA PHE A 100 4.35 -9.16 -12.26
C PHE A 100 2.88 -8.74 -12.09
N VAL A 101 2.01 -9.70 -11.78
CA VAL A 101 0.58 -9.45 -11.56
C VAL A 101 0.35 -9.15 -10.08
N GLY A 102 0.21 -7.87 -9.76
CA GLY A 102 0.07 -7.41 -8.38
C GLY A 102 -1.25 -6.72 -8.07
N VAL A 103 -1.30 -6.17 -6.87
CA VAL A 103 -2.33 -5.25 -6.40
C VAL A 103 -1.71 -3.89 -6.04
N CYS A 104 -2.51 -2.89 -5.71
CA CYS A 104 -2.04 -1.55 -5.35
C CYS A 104 -0.93 -1.55 -4.29
N ARG A 105 -1.00 -2.44 -3.30
CA ARG A 105 0.02 -2.64 -2.27
C ARG A 105 1.39 -2.98 -2.88
N ASP A 106 1.45 -3.80 -3.92
CA ASP A 106 2.71 -4.27 -4.49
C ASP A 106 3.42 -3.17 -5.27
N PHE A 107 2.66 -2.35 -6.02
CA PHE A 107 3.19 -1.13 -6.65
C PHE A 107 3.80 -0.19 -5.60
N SER A 108 3.05 0.07 -4.53
CA SER A 108 3.48 0.96 -3.47
C SER A 108 4.68 0.41 -2.71
N LEU A 109 4.73 -0.90 -2.43
CA LEU A 109 5.83 -1.52 -1.73
C LEU A 109 7.11 -1.54 -2.56
N LEU A 110 7.03 -1.88 -3.86
CA LEU A 110 8.21 -1.89 -4.74
C LEU A 110 8.76 -0.47 -4.93
N PHE A 111 7.89 0.51 -5.14
CA PHE A 111 8.29 1.90 -5.23
C PHE A 111 8.91 2.41 -3.92
N CYS A 112 8.34 2.06 -2.78
CA CYS A 112 8.89 2.36 -1.46
C CYS A 112 10.29 1.72 -1.27
N SER A 113 10.47 0.47 -1.73
CA SER A 113 11.78 -0.20 -1.73
C SER A 113 12.83 0.56 -2.54
N PHE A 114 12.47 1.03 -3.74
CA PHE A 114 13.37 1.83 -4.58
C PHE A 114 13.74 3.15 -3.89
N LEU A 115 12.76 3.90 -3.40
CA LEU A 115 12.98 5.16 -2.69
C LEU A 115 13.92 5.00 -1.48
N ARG A 116 13.66 4.00 -0.63
CA ARG A 116 14.49 3.69 0.53
C ARG A 116 15.94 3.35 0.16
N HIS A 117 16.14 2.62 -0.94
CA HIS A 117 17.49 2.30 -1.45
C HIS A 117 18.28 3.57 -1.82
N PHE A 118 17.62 4.56 -2.40
CA PHE A 118 18.22 5.86 -2.75
C PHE A 118 18.22 6.88 -1.59
N GLY A 119 17.89 6.44 -0.37
CA GLY A 119 17.92 7.31 0.81
C GLY A 119 16.76 8.29 0.92
N VAL A 120 15.71 8.11 0.13
CA VAL A 120 14.49 8.92 0.22
C VAL A 120 13.57 8.30 1.29
N PRO A 121 13.24 9.04 2.38
CA PRO A 121 12.31 8.53 3.38
C PRO A 121 10.94 8.24 2.74
N ALA A 122 10.47 7.00 2.89
CA ALA A 122 9.22 6.56 2.28
C ALA A 122 8.49 5.53 3.14
N ARG A 123 7.16 5.53 3.05
CA ARG A 123 6.27 4.58 3.73
C ARG A 123 5.06 4.25 2.86
N VAL A 124 4.54 3.05 3.02
CA VAL A 124 3.28 2.65 2.41
C VAL A 124 2.14 3.22 3.24
N ARG A 125 1.07 3.70 2.58
CA ARG A 125 -0.15 4.20 3.22
C ARG A 125 -1.37 3.45 2.70
N ASN A 126 -2.15 2.93 3.62
CA ASN A 126 -3.44 2.33 3.33
C ASN A 126 -4.54 3.37 3.51
N GLY A 127 -5.55 3.31 2.67
CA GLY A 127 -6.65 4.28 2.68
C GLY A 127 -7.67 4.03 1.58
N PHE A 128 -8.27 5.10 1.10
CA PHE A 128 -9.38 5.03 0.16
C PHE A 128 -9.27 6.11 -0.90
N ALA A 129 -9.39 5.69 -2.16
CA ALA A 129 -9.31 6.54 -3.35
C ALA A 129 -10.71 6.79 -3.93
N ASP A 130 -11.04 8.04 -4.22
CA ASP A 130 -12.29 8.40 -4.90
C ASP A 130 -12.17 8.40 -6.43
N TYR A 131 -10.94 8.25 -6.96
CA TYR A 131 -10.62 8.36 -8.37
C TYR A 131 -10.58 7.01 -9.11
N LEU A 132 -10.85 5.88 -8.45
CA LEU A 132 -10.75 4.55 -9.06
C LEU A 132 -12.10 3.97 -9.54
N GLY A 133 -13.19 4.69 -9.31
CA GLY A 133 -14.51 4.17 -9.62
C GLY A 133 -15.61 5.25 -9.68
N PRO A 134 -16.88 4.84 -9.55
CA PRO A 134 -17.98 5.76 -9.70
C PRO A 134 -18.02 6.82 -8.59
N ASP A 135 -18.55 7.97 -8.92
CA ASP A 135 -18.69 9.11 -8.02
C ASP A 135 -19.31 8.72 -6.67
N GLY A 136 -18.71 9.23 -5.59
CA GLY A 136 -19.19 9.03 -4.23
C GLY A 136 -18.78 7.71 -3.57
N PHE A 137 -18.04 6.82 -4.26
CA PHE A 137 -17.48 5.63 -3.66
C PHE A 137 -15.95 5.75 -3.47
N HIS A 138 -15.47 5.33 -2.31
CA HIS A 138 -14.07 5.40 -1.93
C HIS A 138 -13.47 3.98 -1.95
N TYR A 139 -12.70 3.68 -2.99
CA TYR A 139 -12.10 2.36 -3.18
C TYR A 139 -10.96 2.10 -2.19
N ASP A 140 -10.97 0.94 -1.56
CA ASP A 140 -9.81 0.41 -0.81
C ASP A 140 -8.57 0.46 -1.70
N HIS A 141 -7.58 1.23 -1.29
CA HIS A 141 -6.39 1.48 -2.09
C HIS A 141 -5.14 1.73 -1.25
N VAL A 142 -3.99 1.56 -1.86
CA VAL A 142 -2.68 1.72 -1.22
C VAL A 142 -1.79 2.58 -2.11
N VAL A 143 -1.16 3.58 -1.50
CA VAL A 143 -0.23 4.49 -2.16
C VAL A 143 1.10 4.55 -1.41
N THR A 144 2.12 5.13 -2.02
CA THR A 144 3.38 5.45 -1.35
C THR A 144 3.35 6.89 -0.86
N GLU A 145 3.76 7.11 0.38
CA GLU A 145 4.03 8.46 0.88
C GLU A 145 5.54 8.63 1.02
N TYR A 146 6.11 9.62 0.31
CA TYR A 146 7.54 9.87 0.27
C TYR A 146 7.89 11.31 0.62
N ARG A 147 9.12 11.52 1.10
CA ARG A 147 9.58 12.83 1.55
C ARG A 147 10.23 13.60 0.43
N ASP A 148 9.56 14.64 -0.03
CA ASP A 148 10.15 15.68 -0.87
C ASP A 148 10.88 16.69 0.04
N PRO A 149 12.13 17.09 -0.30
CA PRO A 149 12.92 17.98 0.55
C PRO A 149 12.28 19.37 0.76
N ASP A 150 11.56 19.88 -0.24
CA ASP A 150 10.99 21.22 -0.24
C ASP A 150 9.51 21.24 0.15
N ARG A 151 8.75 20.23 -0.25
CA ARG A 151 7.29 20.17 -0.15
C ARG A 151 6.78 19.34 1.04
N GLY A 152 7.61 18.50 1.63
CA GLY A 152 7.22 17.66 2.73
C GLY A 152 6.80 16.25 2.31
N TRP A 153 5.87 15.65 3.05
CA TRP A 153 5.32 14.33 2.71
C TRP A 153 4.29 14.45 1.58
N LEU A 154 4.56 13.79 0.46
CA LEU A 154 3.71 13.70 -0.73
C LEU A 154 3.16 12.28 -0.87
N LEU A 155 1.90 12.16 -1.26
CA LEU A 155 1.30 10.89 -1.66
C LEU A 155 1.57 10.65 -3.14
N ALA A 156 2.03 9.45 -3.50
CA ALA A 156 2.28 9.09 -4.89
C ALA A 156 1.66 7.72 -5.21
N ASP A 157 0.93 7.69 -6.31
CA ASP A 157 0.32 6.47 -6.84
C ASP A 157 1.04 6.00 -8.10
N ALA A 158 2.03 5.12 -7.93
CA ALA A 158 2.82 4.60 -9.03
C ALA A 158 1.98 3.81 -10.05
N GLN A 159 0.83 3.26 -9.66
CA GLN A 159 -0.07 2.54 -10.56
C GLN A 159 -0.61 3.44 -11.67
N LEU A 160 -0.85 4.72 -11.38
CA LEU A 160 -1.45 5.69 -12.30
C LEU A 160 -0.46 6.28 -13.33
N LEU A 161 0.84 5.97 -13.25
CA LEU A 161 1.85 6.53 -14.17
C LEU A 161 1.79 5.94 -15.59
N ASP A 162 1.03 4.88 -15.84
CA ASP A 162 0.74 4.46 -17.23
C ASP A 162 -0.39 5.36 -17.80
N PRO A 163 -0.16 6.06 -18.92
CA PRO A 163 -1.15 6.98 -19.48
C PRO A 163 -2.51 6.31 -19.83
N ARG A 164 -2.50 5.00 -20.14
CA ARG A 164 -3.74 4.26 -20.42
C ARG A 164 -4.55 4.05 -19.16
N VAL A 165 -3.89 3.79 -18.03
CA VAL A 165 -4.54 3.63 -16.73
C VAL A 165 -5.06 4.98 -16.25
N ALA A 166 -4.25 6.04 -16.32
CA ALA A 166 -4.68 7.39 -15.99
C ALA A 166 -5.89 7.82 -16.81
N ALA A 167 -5.88 7.57 -18.13
CA ALA A 167 -7.00 7.89 -19.01
C ALA A 167 -8.25 7.05 -18.70
N ALA A 168 -8.09 5.76 -18.37
CA ALA A 168 -9.22 4.88 -18.04
C ALA A 168 -9.94 5.31 -16.76
N HIS A 169 -9.24 5.94 -15.82
CA HIS A 169 -9.79 6.45 -14.56
C HIS A 169 -10.04 7.97 -14.57
N GLY A 170 -9.81 8.66 -15.70
CA GLY A 170 -10.04 10.10 -15.80
C GLY A 170 -9.18 10.94 -14.84
N ILE A 171 -7.92 10.50 -14.61
CA ILE A 171 -7.01 11.17 -13.66
C ILE A 171 -6.65 12.56 -14.18
N ASP A 172 -6.91 13.59 -13.37
CA ASP A 172 -6.73 15.01 -13.64
C ASP A 172 -5.71 15.71 -12.72
N PHE A 173 -4.96 14.92 -11.95
CA PHE A 173 -3.91 15.38 -11.03
C PHE A 173 -2.57 14.69 -11.31
N ASP A 174 -1.50 15.19 -10.67
CA ASP A 174 -0.17 14.57 -10.73
C ASP A 174 -0.15 13.29 -9.88
N PRO A 175 0.05 12.08 -10.46
CA PRO A 175 0.18 10.84 -9.68
C PRO A 175 1.34 10.84 -8.67
N MET A 176 2.31 11.76 -8.80
CA MET A 176 3.40 11.90 -7.83
C MET A 176 3.08 12.87 -6.68
N ASP A 177 1.89 13.50 -6.72
CA ASP A 177 1.37 14.39 -5.69
C ASP A 177 -0.15 14.27 -5.60
N VAL A 178 -0.62 13.07 -5.23
CA VAL A 178 -2.05 12.77 -5.11
C VAL A 178 -2.68 13.70 -4.07
N PRO A 179 -3.73 14.46 -4.43
CA PRO A 179 -4.41 15.35 -3.47
C PRO A 179 -4.99 14.56 -2.29
N ARG A 180 -4.84 15.10 -1.07
CA ARG A 180 -5.27 14.41 0.16
C ARG A 180 -6.79 14.36 0.34
N ASP A 181 -7.55 15.10 -0.43
CA ASP A 181 -9.00 14.99 -0.52
C ASP A 181 -9.44 13.92 -1.52
N ARG A 182 -8.57 13.53 -2.47
CA ARG A 182 -8.79 12.46 -3.44
C ARG A 182 -8.34 11.08 -2.92
N PHE A 183 -7.36 11.03 -2.02
CA PHE A 183 -6.95 9.84 -1.29
C PHE A 183 -7.00 10.09 0.22
N LEU A 184 -7.99 9.51 0.86
CA LEU A 184 -8.15 9.59 2.30
C LEU A 184 -7.32 8.49 2.97
N VAL A 185 -6.25 8.86 3.68
CA VAL A 185 -5.56 7.88 4.53
C VAL A 185 -6.51 7.32 5.58
N SER A 186 -6.31 6.10 6.02
CA SER A 186 -7.26 5.34 6.87
C SER A 186 -7.77 6.13 8.08
N GLY A 187 -6.88 6.86 8.76
CA GLY A 187 -7.26 7.64 9.94
C GLY A 187 -8.15 8.83 9.63
N VAL A 188 -8.02 9.43 8.44
CA VAL A 188 -8.90 10.52 7.99
C VAL A 188 -10.28 9.95 7.62
N ALA A 189 -10.32 8.88 6.84
CA ALA A 189 -11.56 8.21 6.45
C ALA A 189 -12.38 7.77 7.67
N TRP A 190 -11.75 7.08 8.62
CA TRP A 190 -12.40 6.66 9.87
C TRP A 190 -13.01 7.83 10.63
N ARG A 191 -12.25 8.91 10.84
CA ARG A 191 -12.75 10.09 11.58
C ARG A 191 -13.94 10.75 10.89
N ARG A 192 -13.96 10.82 9.56
CA ARG A 192 -15.12 11.35 8.81
C ARG A 192 -16.39 10.51 9.04
N VAL A 193 -16.25 9.19 9.01
CA VAL A 193 -17.37 8.28 9.29
C VAL A 193 -17.82 8.41 10.75
N ARG A 194 -16.91 8.44 11.72
CA ARG A 194 -17.22 8.60 13.14
C ARG A 194 -17.88 9.95 13.48
N ALA A 195 -17.59 10.99 12.70
CA ALA A 195 -18.22 12.31 12.80
C ALA A 195 -19.59 12.39 12.10
N GLY A 196 -19.99 11.35 11.35
CA GLY A 196 -21.22 11.36 10.55
C GLY A 196 -21.09 12.20 9.26
N GLU A 197 -19.87 12.51 8.83
CA GLU A 197 -19.57 13.29 7.62
C GLU A 197 -19.51 12.41 6.37
N ALA A 198 -19.42 11.09 6.53
CA ALA A 198 -19.39 10.11 5.45
C ALA A 198 -20.12 8.82 5.86
N ASP A 199 -20.75 8.17 4.88
CA ASP A 199 -21.41 6.88 5.05
C ASP A 199 -20.39 5.74 4.97
N PRO A 200 -20.24 4.87 5.99
CA PRO A 200 -19.31 3.75 5.96
C PRO A 200 -19.56 2.79 4.79
N ASP A 201 -20.78 2.73 4.28
CA ASP A 201 -21.13 1.85 3.15
C ASP A 201 -20.61 2.36 1.79
N THR A 202 -20.01 3.54 1.76
CA THR A 202 -19.32 4.08 0.57
C THR A 202 -17.81 3.79 0.53
N PHE A 203 -17.30 2.95 1.45
CA PHE A 203 -15.88 2.61 1.54
C PHE A 203 -15.64 1.12 1.35
N GLY A 204 -14.64 0.74 0.56
CA GLY A 204 -14.21 -0.64 0.36
C GLY A 204 -14.09 -1.05 -1.09
N LEU A 205 -14.62 -2.21 -1.44
CA LEU A 205 -14.74 -2.72 -2.81
C LEU A 205 -16.23 -2.89 -3.15
N PRO A 206 -16.70 -2.48 -4.34
CA PRO A 206 -18.12 -2.45 -4.68
C PRO A 206 -18.82 -3.81 -4.61
N ASP A 207 -18.08 -4.89 -4.90
CA ASP A 207 -18.62 -6.25 -4.94
C ASP A 207 -18.46 -7.02 -3.62
N VAL A 208 -18.02 -6.33 -2.56
CA VAL A 208 -17.81 -6.92 -1.23
C VAL A 208 -18.67 -6.16 -0.21
N VAL A 209 -19.18 -6.87 0.79
CA VAL A 209 -20.00 -6.27 1.86
C VAL A 209 -19.31 -5.02 2.41
N PRO A 210 -19.91 -3.81 2.29
CA PRO A 210 -19.31 -2.56 2.77
C PRO A 210 -19.42 -2.43 4.30
N GLY A 211 -18.94 -1.30 4.84
CA GLY A 211 -19.17 -0.92 6.23
C GLY A 211 -17.90 -0.67 7.05
N GLU A 212 -18.11 -0.33 8.33
CA GLU A 212 -17.03 0.08 9.26
C GLU A 212 -15.86 -0.93 9.36
N TRP A 213 -16.11 -2.20 9.11
CA TRP A 213 -15.08 -3.24 9.18
C TRP A 213 -13.95 -3.03 8.14
N TRP A 214 -14.28 -2.46 6.96
CA TRP A 214 -13.28 -2.09 5.95
C TRP A 214 -12.34 -1.01 6.48
N LEU A 215 -12.92 0.03 7.08
CA LEU A 215 -12.15 1.14 7.64
C LEU A 215 -11.29 0.64 8.82
N ALA A 216 -11.82 -0.23 9.68
CA ALA A 216 -11.07 -0.84 10.78
C ALA A 216 -9.90 -1.70 10.28
N ASN A 217 -10.12 -2.51 9.23
CA ASN A 217 -9.07 -3.28 8.58
C ASN A 217 -7.96 -2.38 8.02
N ASN A 218 -8.35 -1.33 7.29
CA ASN A 218 -7.40 -0.35 6.74
C ASN A 218 -6.60 0.39 7.82
N LEU A 219 -7.23 0.76 8.93
CA LEU A 219 -6.53 1.36 10.08
C LEU A 219 -5.44 0.45 10.64
N ARG A 220 -5.73 -0.85 10.78
CA ARG A 220 -4.76 -1.85 11.23
C ARG A 220 -3.61 -1.98 10.26
N LEU A 221 -3.91 -2.07 8.95
CA LEU A 221 -2.92 -2.16 7.89
C LEU A 221 -2.06 -0.89 7.79
N ASP A 222 -2.66 0.31 7.89
CA ASP A 222 -1.93 1.57 7.82
C ASP A 222 -1.03 1.77 9.04
N LEU A 223 -1.52 1.43 10.26
CA LEU A 223 -0.67 1.44 11.45
C LEU A 223 0.53 0.49 11.31
N ALA A 224 0.34 -0.68 10.75
CA ALA A 224 1.43 -1.62 10.48
C ALA A 224 2.38 -1.05 9.42
N ALA A 225 1.87 -0.54 8.30
CA ALA A 225 2.67 -0.02 7.19
C ALA A 225 3.54 1.18 7.58
N ILE A 226 3.01 2.15 8.35
CA ILE A 226 3.81 3.28 8.88
C ILE A 226 4.85 2.82 9.91
N ASN A 227 4.75 1.58 10.41
CA ASN A 227 5.74 0.91 11.25
C ASN A 227 6.63 -0.07 10.46
N ARG A 228 6.63 0.01 9.13
CA ARG A 228 7.41 -0.82 8.19
C ARG A 228 7.06 -2.32 8.29
N ALA A 229 5.80 -2.61 8.54
CA ALA A 229 5.23 -3.93 8.46
C ALA A 229 4.11 -3.89 7.41
N GLU A 230 4.43 -4.35 6.19
CA GLU A 230 3.58 -4.19 5.01
C GLU A 230 3.07 -5.57 4.51
N PRO A 231 2.20 -6.30 5.27
CA PRO A 231 1.65 -7.59 4.87
C PRO A 231 0.69 -7.46 3.67
N LEU A 232 0.14 -8.57 3.20
CA LEU A 232 -0.92 -8.53 2.19
C LEU A 232 -2.20 -7.92 2.78
N LEU A 233 -3.02 -7.31 1.93
CA LEU A 233 -4.26 -6.64 2.34
C LEU A 233 -5.28 -7.58 2.99
N TRP A 234 -5.17 -8.87 2.70
CA TRP A 234 -5.98 -9.95 3.24
C TRP A 234 -5.30 -10.80 4.31
N ASP A 235 -4.14 -10.38 4.80
CA ASP A 235 -3.54 -10.94 6.01
C ASP A 235 -4.20 -10.32 7.24
N VAL A 236 -4.78 -11.16 8.09
CA VAL A 236 -5.62 -10.76 9.22
C VAL A 236 -4.98 -11.15 10.53
N TRP A 237 -4.96 -10.23 11.49
CA TRP A 237 -4.51 -10.45 12.86
C TRP A 237 -5.18 -9.47 13.83
N GLY A 238 -5.09 -9.73 15.13
CA GLY A 238 -5.65 -8.85 16.16
C GLY A 238 -7.16 -8.70 16.08
N PRO A 239 -7.72 -7.59 16.56
CA PRO A 239 -9.16 -7.32 16.48
C PRO A 239 -9.58 -7.15 15.01
N ASP A 240 -10.41 -8.05 14.54
CA ASP A 240 -10.96 -8.06 13.18
C ASP A 240 -12.43 -8.51 13.23
N PRO A 241 -13.38 -7.57 13.19
CA PRO A 241 -14.80 -7.91 13.13
C PRO A 241 -15.18 -8.59 11.82
N GLY A 242 -14.43 -8.35 10.74
CA GLY A 242 -14.81 -8.83 9.41
C GLY A 242 -16.18 -8.32 8.94
N PRO A 243 -16.67 -8.80 7.79
CA PRO A 243 -17.91 -8.29 7.19
C PRO A 243 -19.18 -8.69 7.93
N PHE A 244 -19.12 -9.70 8.80
CA PHE A 244 -20.28 -10.24 9.52
C PHE A 244 -20.11 -10.26 11.03
N GLY A 245 -18.99 -9.72 11.53
CA GLY A 245 -18.73 -9.62 12.95
C GLY A 245 -19.35 -8.35 13.56
N GLU A 246 -19.45 -8.35 14.88
CA GLU A 246 -19.96 -7.19 15.60
C GLU A 246 -18.88 -6.12 15.78
N MET A 247 -19.15 -4.92 15.30
CA MET A 247 -18.36 -3.73 15.61
C MET A 247 -18.76 -3.18 16.98
N THR A 248 -18.18 -3.75 18.05
CA THR A 248 -18.49 -3.32 19.43
C THR A 248 -17.92 -1.93 19.72
N ASP A 249 -18.45 -1.27 20.77
CA ASP A 249 -17.93 0.04 21.20
C ASP A 249 -16.45 -0.02 21.60
N ALA A 250 -16.01 -1.11 22.23
CA ALA A 250 -14.61 -1.32 22.58
C ALA A 250 -13.71 -1.43 21.34
N VAL A 251 -14.18 -2.05 20.26
CA VAL A 251 -13.45 -2.10 18.96
C VAL A 251 -13.42 -0.71 18.34
N ARG A 252 -14.53 0.05 18.37
CA ARG A 252 -14.55 1.42 17.87
C ARG A 252 -13.60 2.34 18.63
N GLU A 253 -13.58 2.27 19.97
CA GLU A 253 -12.66 3.06 20.82
C GLU A 253 -11.19 2.74 20.50
N LEU A 254 -10.86 1.46 20.30
CA LEU A 254 -9.54 1.03 19.87
C LEU A 254 -9.14 1.69 18.54
N PHE A 255 -10.02 1.64 17.54
CA PHE A 255 -9.74 2.22 16.23
C PHE A 255 -9.85 3.74 16.20
N ASP A 256 -10.60 4.38 17.09
CA ASP A 256 -10.55 5.82 17.34
C ASP A 256 -9.16 6.26 17.83
N GLU A 257 -8.49 5.45 18.67
CA GLU A 257 -7.10 5.68 19.07
C GLU A 257 -6.14 5.55 17.86
N VAL A 258 -6.27 4.48 17.09
CA VAL A 258 -5.42 4.22 15.90
C VAL A 258 -5.59 5.31 14.85
N ALA A 259 -6.81 5.80 14.63
CA ALA A 259 -7.10 6.84 13.65
C ALA A 259 -6.42 8.19 13.94
N ARG A 260 -6.10 8.48 15.21
CA ARG A 260 -5.30 9.67 15.57
C ARG A 260 -3.82 9.52 15.20
N LEU A 261 -3.36 8.29 15.00
CA LEU A 261 -1.96 7.95 14.70
C LEU A 261 -1.71 7.75 13.20
N THR A 262 -2.77 7.54 12.42
CA THR A 262 -2.74 7.22 10.99
C THR A 262 -3.40 8.31 10.13
N GLY A 263 -3.40 9.55 10.60
CA GLY A 263 -3.85 10.71 9.84
C GLY A 263 -2.85 11.19 8.79
N ASP A 264 -3.10 12.38 8.24
CA ASP A 264 -2.16 13.06 7.33
C ASP A 264 -0.83 13.35 7.99
N GLU A 265 -0.87 13.75 9.27
CA GLU A 265 0.31 13.86 10.12
C GLU A 265 0.40 12.61 11.00
N VAL A 266 1.54 11.92 10.92
CA VAL A 266 1.82 10.73 11.72
C VAL A 266 2.69 11.11 12.92
N PRO A 267 2.19 11.00 14.16
CA PRO A 267 2.99 11.22 15.36
C PRO A 267 3.93 10.01 15.57
N PHE A 268 5.12 10.07 14.96
CA PHE A 268 6.07 8.96 14.81
C PHE A 268 6.28 8.12 16.08
N ALA A 269 6.68 8.76 17.18
CA ALA A 269 6.96 8.03 18.42
C ALA A 269 5.70 7.35 19.02
N ALA A 270 4.54 8.03 18.96
CA ALA A 270 3.28 7.50 19.46
C ALA A 270 2.78 6.33 18.60
N ALA A 271 2.89 6.43 17.26
CA ALA A 271 2.52 5.37 16.34
C ALA A 271 3.37 4.10 16.57
N ARG A 272 4.68 4.26 16.76
CA ARG A 272 5.57 3.14 17.09
C ARG A 272 5.22 2.49 18.45
N ALA A 273 5.00 3.30 19.47
CA ALA A 273 4.62 2.80 20.80
C ALA A 273 3.28 2.04 20.75
N ARG A 274 2.32 2.52 19.97
CA ARG A 274 1.01 1.87 19.82
C ARG A 274 1.10 0.54 19.07
N PHE A 275 1.85 0.51 17.98
CA PHE A 275 2.06 -0.71 17.20
C PHE A 275 2.82 -1.80 17.96
N ALA A 276 3.68 -1.41 18.90
CA ALA A 276 4.44 -2.38 19.72
C ALA A 276 3.57 -3.18 20.70
N ARG A 277 2.30 -2.79 20.94
CA ARG A 277 1.38 -3.50 21.84
C ARG A 277 0.86 -4.76 21.18
N ASP A 278 0.67 -5.82 21.98
CA ASP A 278 0.32 -7.17 21.51
C ASP A 278 -1.00 -7.25 20.74
N ASP A 279 -1.93 -6.33 21.00
CA ASP A 279 -3.24 -6.29 20.36
C ASP A 279 -3.19 -5.85 18.88
N LEU A 280 -2.18 -5.07 18.47
CA LEU A 280 -2.04 -4.54 17.10
C LEU A 280 -0.71 -4.88 16.44
N ARG A 281 0.28 -5.37 17.18
CA ARG A 281 1.55 -5.79 16.61
C ARG A 281 1.33 -6.94 15.61
N LEU A 282 1.96 -6.84 14.43
CA LEU A 282 1.94 -7.94 13.45
C LEU A 282 2.64 -9.17 14.03
N PRO A 283 1.92 -10.30 14.22
CA PRO A 283 2.52 -11.53 14.74
C PRO A 283 3.28 -12.29 13.66
N ARG A 284 4.05 -13.30 14.09
CA ARG A 284 4.72 -14.25 13.17
C ARG A 284 3.75 -15.06 12.32
N THR A 285 2.58 -15.36 12.83
CA THR A 285 1.55 -16.14 12.13
C THR A 285 0.31 -15.29 11.98
N VAL A 286 -0.17 -15.17 10.74
CA VAL A 286 -1.40 -14.47 10.38
C VAL A 286 -2.36 -15.43 9.67
N VAL A 287 -3.64 -15.10 9.67
CA VAL A 287 -4.62 -15.78 8.81
C VAL A 287 -4.72 -15.01 7.51
N THR A 288 -4.31 -15.61 6.39
CA THR A 288 -4.55 -15.04 5.07
C THR A 288 -5.93 -15.43 4.55
N ARG A 289 -6.71 -14.46 4.10
CA ARG A 289 -8.04 -14.65 3.48
C ARG A 289 -7.97 -14.32 2.00
N GLY A 290 -6.99 -14.92 1.30
CA GLY A 290 -6.73 -14.68 -0.11
C GLY A 290 -7.97 -14.86 -0.98
N LEU A 291 -7.99 -14.16 -2.11
CA LEU A 291 -9.16 -14.10 -2.99
C LEU A 291 -9.43 -15.40 -3.75
N TYR A 292 -8.42 -16.27 -3.84
CA TYR A 292 -8.43 -17.43 -4.74
C TYR A 292 -8.26 -18.77 -4.01
N HIS A 293 -8.16 -18.75 -2.70
CA HIS A 293 -8.00 -19.96 -1.86
C HIS A 293 -8.77 -19.81 -0.55
N ALA A 294 -9.02 -20.93 0.12
CA ALA A 294 -9.61 -20.92 1.45
C ALA A 294 -8.67 -20.20 2.46
N PRO A 295 -9.20 -19.60 3.52
CA PRO A 295 -8.40 -19.03 4.59
C PRO A 295 -7.36 -20.04 5.11
N ALA A 296 -6.13 -19.57 5.31
CA ALA A 296 -5.02 -20.40 5.75
C ALA A 296 -4.10 -19.63 6.73
N GLU A 297 -3.45 -20.34 7.62
CA GLU A 297 -2.39 -19.77 8.44
C GLU A 297 -1.10 -19.65 7.63
N VAL A 298 -0.45 -18.48 7.72
CA VAL A 298 0.82 -18.19 7.08
C VAL A 298 1.81 -17.70 8.10
N THR A 299 3.02 -18.28 8.09
CA THR A 299 4.13 -17.82 8.92
C THR A 299 4.95 -16.81 8.15
N LEU A 300 4.99 -15.57 8.63
CA LEU A 300 5.74 -14.47 8.05
C LEU A 300 7.25 -14.60 8.39
N ARG A 301 8.10 -13.94 7.59
CA ARG A 301 9.51 -13.72 7.94
C ARG A 301 9.61 -12.90 9.24
N PRO A 302 10.68 -13.02 10.06
CA PRO A 302 10.87 -12.16 11.25
C PRO A 302 10.92 -10.68 10.88
N LEU A 303 10.19 -9.82 11.64
CA LEU A 303 10.26 -8.35 11.52
C LEU A 303 11.59 -7.82 12.04
#